data_739bcca372cddba078e888d9e1c4ac07
#
_entry.id   739bcca372cddba078e888d9e1c4ac07
#
_cell.length_a   1.000
_cell.length_b   1.000
_cell.length_c   1.000
_cell.angle_alpha   90.00
_cell.angle_beta   90.00
_cell.angle_gamma   90.00
#
_symmetry.space_group_name_H-M   'P 1'
#
loop_
_entity.id
_entity.type
_entity.pdbx_description
1 polymer ?
#
loop_
_entity_poly.entity_id
_entity_poly.type
_entity_poly.pdbx_seq_one_letter_code
_entity_poly.pdbx_strand_id
1 'polypeptide(L)'
;MGYEPGDVVSGFTLPNANGGGDLSLDDVMTEVGAVVVFECNHCPYVVGSINRINKAAAKAEELGMGFVGINSNDAAVYSEDSFDNMVKRAEKGMPYPYLYDESQDVATAWGAKRTPEFYLVNGEGVVAVSYTHLT
;
A
#
# COMPACT_ATOMS: atom_id res chain seq x y z
N MET A 1 -8.63 11.10 -10.95
CA MET A 1 -7.23 11.49 -10.81
C MET A 1 -6.75 11.13 -9.42
N GLY A 2 -5.53 10.64 -9.29
CA GLY A 2 -4.96 10.32 -7.99
C GLY A 2 -4.57 11.55 -7.19
N TYR A 3 -4.29 11.37 -5.93
CA TYR A 3 -3.74 12.44 -5.11
C TYR A 3 -2.44 12.96 -5.73
N GLU A 4 -2.23 14.24 -5.59
CA GLU A 4 -1.04 14.92 -6.11
C GLU A 4 -0.30 15.59 -4.94
N PRO A 5 0.98 15.97 -5.13
CA PRO A 5 1.72 16.69 -4.09
C PRO A 5 0.94 17.90 -3.58
N GLY A 6 0.80 18.00 -2.27
CA GLY A 6 0.03 19.05 -1.62
C GLY A 6 -1.36 18.63 -1.16
N ASP A 7 -1.88 17.49 -1.63
CA ASP A 7 -3.19 17.00 -1.22
C ASP A 7 -3.12 16.38 0.16
N VAL A 8 -4.18 16.61 0.97
CA VAL A 8 -4.34 15.97 2.27
C VAL A 8 -5.05 14.64 2.05
N VAL A 9 -4.46 13.55 2.55
CA VAL A 9 -5.00 12.21 2.31
C VAL A 9 -6.11 11.84 3.27
N SER A 10 -7.03 10.98 2.80
CA SER A 10 -8.04 10.35 3.65
C SER A 10 -7.40 9.19 4.41
N GLY A 11 -7.77 9.02 5.68
CA GLY A 11 -7.37 7.87 6.47
C GLY A 11 -8.09 6.60 6.02
N PHE A 12 -7.64 5.48 6.57
CA PHE A 12 -8.27 4.17 6.33
C PHE A 12 -8.06 3.26 7.52
N THR A 13 -8.88 2.22 7.62
CA THR A 13 -8.69 1.11 8.56
C THR A 13 -9.11 -0.15 7.81
N LEU A 14 -8.18 -1.06 7.61
CA LEU A 14 -8.38 -2.24 6.76
C LEU A 14 -7.76 -3.49 7.39
N PRO A 15 -8.29 -4.69 7.05
CA PRO A 15 -7.69 -5.95 7.52
C PRO A 15 -6.27 -6.10 6.99
N ASN A 16 -5.38 -6.56 7.87
CA ASN A 16 -3.97 -6.76 7.54
C ASN A 16 -3.71 -8.25 7.28
N ALA A 17 -3.36 -8.59 6.05
CA ALA A 17 -3.03 -9.97 5.67
C ALA A 17 -1.69 -10.42 6.27
N ASN A 18 -0.87 -9.51 6.73
CA ASN A 18 0.42 -9.82 7.36
C ASN A 18 0.31 -9.91 8.90
N GLY A 19 -0.89 -10.16 9.40
CA GLY A 19 -1.14 -10.43 10.81
C GLY A 19 -1.54 -9.20 11.62
N GLY A 20 -2.07 -9.44 12.82
CA GLY A 20 -2.35 -8.37 13.77
C GLY A 20 -3.73 -7.73 13.71
N GLY A 21 -4.64 -8.23 12.87
CA GLY A 21 -6.00 -7.67 12.75
C GLY A 21 -6.03 -6.42 11.89
N ASP A 22 -7.00 -5.54 12.13
CA ASP A 22 -7.15 -4.32 11.34
C ASP A 22 -6.04 -3.32 11.66
N LEU A 23 -5.63 -2.56 10.65
CA LEU A 23 -4.59 -1.54 10.78
C LEU A 23 -5.06 -0.25 10.11
N SER A 24 -4.82 0.88 10.76
CA SER A 24 -5.18 2.19 10.21
C SER A 24 -3.96 2.92 9.66
N LEU A 25 -4.19 3.98 8.89
CA LEU A 25 -3.13 4.85 8.43
C LEU A 25 -2.36 5.44 9.62
N ASP A 26 -3.07 5.84 10.68
CA ASP A 26 -2.43 6.39 11.88
C ASP A 26 -1.50 5.40 12.56
N ASP A 27 -1.81 4.11 12.50
CA ASP A 27 -0.95 3.06 13.05
C ASP A 27 0.37 2.92 12.29
N VAL A 28 0.37 3.27 11.01
CA VAL A 28 1.55 3.18 10.14
C VAL A 28 2.33 4.48 10.11
N MET A 29 1.63 5.60 10.23
CA MET A 29 2.21 6.94 10.12
C MET A 29 3.21 7.22 11.24
N THR A 30 4.36 7.79 10.87
CA THR A 30 5.36 8.26 11.81
C THR A 30 5.46 9.79 11.73
N GLU A 31 6.30 10.40 12.56
CA GLU A 31 6.54 11.84 12.53
C GLU A 31 7.12 12.27 11.17
N VAL A 32 7.89 11.39 10.54
CA VAL A 32 8.49 11.65 9.22
C VAL A 32 7.48 11.45 8.11
N GLY A 33 6.58 10.47 8.27
CA GLY A 33 5.55 10.17 7.28
C GLY A 33 5.39 8.69 7.03
N ALA A 34 4.82 8.36 5.87
CA ALA A 34 4.61 6.98 5.45
C ALA A 34 4.60 6.87 3.93
N VAL A 35 4.98 5.71 3.43
CA VAL A 35 4.83 5.34 2.03
C VAL A 35 3.63 4.41 1.93
N VAL A 36 2.67 4.76 1.07
CA VAL A 36 1.50 3.93 0.79
C VAL A 36 1.61 3.46 -0.66
N VAL A 37 1.58 2.14 -0.85
CA VAL A 37 1.64 1.56 -2.17
C VAL A 37 0.38 0.74 -2.45
N PHE A 38 -0.31 1.07 -3.53
CA PHE A 38 -1.41 0.24 -4.01
C PHE A 38 -0.83 -0.84 -4.91
N GLU A 39 -1.04 -2.10 -4.53
CA GLU A 39 -0.45 -3.24 -5.21
C GLU A 39 -1.44 -4.41 -5.26
N CYS A 40 -1.05 -5.50 -5.89
CA CYS A 40 -1.88 -6.71 -5.98
C CYS A 40 -0.99 -7.94 -6.02
N ASN A 41 -1.61 -9.12 -5.91
CA ASN A 41 -0.86 -10.37 -5.88
C ASN A 41 -0.41 -10.83 -7.26
N HIS A 42 -1.18 -10.53 -8.30
CA HIS A 42 -0.97 -11.09 -9.63
C HIS A 42 -0.53 -10.09 -10.70
N CYS A 43 -0.61 -8.79 -10.43
CA CYS A 43 -0.31 -7.78 -11.44
C CYS A 43 1.14 -7.88 -11.91
N PRO A 44 1.40 -7.97 -13.22
CA PRO A 44 2.76 -8.18 -13.73
C PRO A 44 3.77 -7.14 -13.27
N TYR A 45 3.38 -5.87 -13.21
CA TYR A 45 4.25 -4.81 -12.74
C TYR A 45 4.62 -4.94 -11.27
N VAL A 46 3.66 -5.42 -10.44
CA VAL A 46 3.92 -5.67 -9.03
C VAL A 46 4.86 -6.87 -8.86
N VAL A 47 4.56 -7.98 -9.54
CA VAL A 47 5.37 -9.19 -9.47
C VAL A 47 6.81 -8.89 -9.92
N GLY A 48 6.96 -8.15 -11.02
CA GLY A 48 8.28 -7.75 -11.52
C GLY A 48 8.99 -6.74 -10.65
N SER A 49 8.29 -6.11 -9.69
CA SER A 49 8.84 -5.06 -8.85
C SER A 49 8.96 -5.45 -7.37
N ILE A 50 8.64 -6.70 -7.01
CA ILE A 50 8.61 -7.13 -5.59
C ILE A 50 9.93 -6.80 -4.88
N ASN A 51 11.07 -7.09 -5.49
CA ASN A 51 12.37 -6.80 -4.88
C ASN A 51 12.58 -5.30 -4.67
N ARG A 52 12.14 -4.48 -5.60
CA ARG A 52 12.24 -3.01 -5.50
C ARG A 52 11.30 -2.48 -4.43
N ILE A 53 10.09 -3.02 -4.34
CA ILE A 53 9.12 -2.64 -3.31
C ILE A 53 9.68 -3.00 -1.93
N ASN A 54 10.25 -4.19 -1.77
CA ASN A 54 10.85 -4.61 -0.52
C ASN A 54 12.04 -3.73 -0.14
N LYS A 55 12.86 -3.32 -1.11
CA LYS A 55 13.97 -2.40 -0.88
C LYS A 55 13.46 -1.01 -0.47
N ALA A 56 12.38 -0.56 -1.08
CA ALA A 56 11.76 0.72 -0.72
C ALA A 56 11.23 0.67 0.72
N ALA A 57 10.63 -0.45 1.13
CA ALA A 57 10.16 -0.63 2.50
C ALA A 57 11.31 -0.60 3.50
N ALA A 58 12.42 -1.27 3.19
CA ALA A 58 13.62 -1.26 4.05
C ALA A 58 14.19 0.15 4.15
N LYS A 59 14.23 0.89 3.05
CA LYS A 59 14.71 2.26 3.03
C LYS A 59 13.82 3.20 3.85
N ALA A 60 12.51 3.03 3.75
CA ALA A 60 11.56 3.80 4.54
C ALA A 60 11.79 3.57 6.04
N GLU A 61 11.97 2.30 6.45
CA GLU A 61 12.27 1.97 7.84
C GLU A 61 13.55 2.67 8.32
N GLU A 62 14.61 2.64 7.51
CA GLU A 62 15.86 3.35 7.79
C GLU A 62 15.64 4.84 8.02
N LEU A 63 14.74 5.44 7.27
CA LEU A 63 14.45 6.87 7.34
C LEU A 63 13.42 7.22 8.42
N GLY A 64 12.94 6.23 9.17
CA GLY A 64 11.93 6.44 10.20
C GLY A 64 10.52 6.66 9.67
N MET A 65 10.25 6.20 8.45
CA MET A 65 8.94 6.29 7.82
C MET A 65 8.19 4.96 7.90
N GLY A 66 6.85 5.03 7.99
CA GLY A 66 6.01 3.84 7.84
C GLY A 66 5.97 3.40 6.38
N PHE A 67 5.53 2.15 6.17
CA PHE A 67 5.33 1.60 4.83
C PHE A 67 4.16 0.64 4.87
N VAL A 68 3.23 0.76 3.94
CA VAL A 68 2.05 -0.10 3.88
C VAL A 68 1.67 -0.38 2.44
N GLY A 69 1.32 -1.64 2.15
CA GLY A 69 0.75 -2.03 0.87
C GLY A 69 -0.75 -2.19 1.00
N ILE A 70 -1.49 -1.80 -0.03
CA ILE A 70 -2.95 -1.92 -0.07
C ILE A 70 -3.34 -2.62 -1.37
N ASN A 71 -4.10 -3.72 -1.25
CA ASN A 71 -4.67 -4.43 -2.39
C ASN A 71 -6.17 -4.08 -2.49
N SER A 72 -6.53 -3.39 -3.57
CA SER A 72 -7.91 -2.97 -3.83
C SER A 72 -8.52 -3.65 -5.04
N ASN A 73 -7.91 -4.72 -5.54
CA ASN A 73 -8.46 -5.47 -6.66
C ASN A 73 -9.69 -6.26 -6.22
N ASP A 74 -10.64 -6.40 -7.14
CA ASP A 74 -11.86 -7.15 -6.88
C ASP A 74 -11.58 -8.65 -6.94
N ALA A 75 -11.60 -9.34 -5.80
CA ALA A 75 -11.34 -10.77 -5.71
C ALA A 75 -12.43 -11.62 -6.40
N ALA A 76 -13.61 -11.06 -6.62
CA ALA A 76 -14.64 -11.76 -7.38
C ALA A 76 -14.27 -11.85 -8.87
N VAL A 77 -13.48 -10.90 -9.37
CA VAL A 77 -12.98 -10.90 -10.75
C VAL A 77 -11.58 -11.52 -10.81
N TYR A 78 -10.73 -11.19 -9.84
CA TYR A 78 -9.33 -11.65 -9.77
C TYR A 78 -9.13 -12.46 -8.50
N SER A 79 -9.43 -13.74 -8.55
CA SER A 79 -9.35 -14.63 -7.38
C SER A 79 -7.94 -14.69 -6.77
N GLU A 80 -6.91 -14.40 -7.55
CA GLU A 80 -5.53 -14.33 -7.07
C GLU A 80 -5.34 -13.22 -6.03
N ASP A 81 -6.24 -12.25 -5.98
CA ASP A 81 -6.18 -11.12 -5.07
C ASP A 81 -7.13 -11.26 -3.88
N SER A 82 -7.59 -12.48 -3.59
CA SER A 82 -8.37 -12.76 -2.39
C SER A 82 -7.54 -12.52 -1.13
N PHE A 83 -8.22 -12.28 -0.02
CA PHE A 83 -7.54 -12.11 1.28
C PHE A 83 -6.69 -13.33 1.62
N ASP A 84 -7.19 -14.54 1.35
CA ASP A 84 -6.45 -15.78 1.61
C ASP A 84 -5.13 -15.81 0.82
N ASN A 85 -5.15 -15.39 -0.43
CA ASN A 85 -3.95 -15.33 -1.26
C ASN A 85 -3.01 -14.21 -0.81
N MET A 86 -3.54 -13.11 -0.28
CA MET A 86 -2.73 -12.04 0.33
C MET A 86 -1.99 -12.60 1.55
N VAL A 87 -2.67 -13.37 2.39
CA VAL A 87 -2.05 -14.01 3.56
C VAL A 87 -0.93 -14.95 3.12
N LYS A 88 -1.15 -15.74 2.08
CA LYS A 88 -0.12 -16.64 1.53
C LYS A 88 1.11 -15.88 1.05
N ARG A 89 0.89 -14.75 0.38
CA ARG A 89 2.00 -13.90 -0.05
C ARG A 89 2.76 -13.33 1.14
N ALA A 90 2.03 -12.86 2.16
CA ALA A 90 2.65 -12.29 3.37
C ALA A 90 3.48 -13.34 4.10
N GLU A 91 3.02 -14.59 4.15
CA GLU A 91 3.75 -15.69 4.79
C GLU A 91 5.08 -16.00 4.11
N LYS A 92 5.26 -15.58 2.87
CA LYS A 92 6.54 -15.72 2.16
C LYS A 92 7.57 -14.67 2.57
N GLY A 93 7.21 -13.74 3.44
CA GLY A 93 8.15 -12.78 4.02
C GLY A 93 8.02 -11.36 3.51
N MET A 94 6.85 -10.77 3.61
CA MET A 94 6.68 -9.35 3.31
C MET A 94 7.19 -8.52 4.50
N PRO A 95 8.05 -7.53 4.27
CA PRO A 95 8.62 -6.72 5.35
C PRO A 95 7.73 -5.55 5.79
N TYR A 96 6.46 -5.51 5.38
CA TYR A 96 5.54 -4.43 5.68
C TYR A 96 4.10 -4.94 5.76
N PRO A 97 3.17 -4.19 6.41
CA PRO A 97 1.76 -4.55 6.44
C PRO A 97 1.15 -4.58 5.04
N TYR A 98 0.24 -5.52 4.82
CA TYR A 98 -0.44 -5.69 3.53
C TYR A 98 -1.95 -5.71 3.76
N LEU A 99 -2.62 -4.63 3.42
CA LEU A 99 -4.02 -4.38 3.77
C LEU A 99 -4.96 -4.70 2.62
N TYR A 100 -6.14 -5.20 2.96
CA TYR A 100 -7.16 -5.57 1.99
C TYR A 100 -8.28 -4.52 1.94
N ASP A 101 -8.39 -3.83 0.82
CA ASP A 101 -9.44 -2.85 0.53
C ASP A 101 -10.53 -3.52 -0.31
N GLU A 102 -11.33 -4.36 0.35
CA GLU A 102 -12.33 -5.20 -0.31
C GLU A 102 -13.37 -4.38 -1.08
N SER A 103 -13.83 -3.28 -0.50
CA SER A 103 -14.84 -2.42 -1.12
C SER A 103 -14.28 -1.49 -2.19
N GLN A 104 -12.95 -1.36 -2.26
CA GLN A 104 -12.25 -0.43 -3.14
C GLN A 104 -12.48 1.04 -2.79
N ASP A 105 -13.02 1.30 -1.61
CA ASP A 105 -13.30 2.67 -1.16
C ASP A 105 -12.02 3.48 -0.95
N VAL A 106 -10.97 2.86 -0.43
CA VAL A 106 -9.70 3.55 -0.20
C VAL A 106 -9.05 3.91 -1.52
N ALA A 107 -9.00 2.98 -2.47
CA ALA A 107 -8.45 3.26 -3.80
C ALA A 107 -9.23 4.39 -4.47
N THR A 108 -10.55 4.38 -4.34
CA THR A 108 -11.41 5.43 -4.90
C THR A 108 -11.12 6.79 -4.25
N ALA A 109 -11.02 6.82 -2.92
CA ALA A 109 -10.74 8.06 -2.18
C ALA A 109 -9.36 8.63 -2.55
N TRP A 110 -8.37 7.76 -2.76
CA TRP A 110 -7.02 8.18 -3.11
C TRP A 110 -6.84 8.41 -4.61
N GLY A 111 -7.82 7.98 -5.41
CA GLY A 111 -7.75 8.07 -6.86
C GLY A 111 -6.73 7.13 -7.49
N ALA A 112 -6.40 6.04 -6.78
CA ALA A 112 -5.45 5.05 -7.27
C ALA A 112 -6.09 4.22 -8.38
N LYS A 113 -5.44 4.12 -9.53
CA LYS A 113 -5.98 3.44 -10.71
C LYS A 113 -5.07 2.35 -11.25
N ARG A 114 -3.81 2.35 -10.86
CA ARG A 114 -2.80 1.43 -11.38
C ARG A 114 -2.05 0.78 -10.24
N THR A 115 -1.41 -0.34 -10.51
CA THR A 115 -0.57 -1.03 -9.55
C THR A 115 0.76 -1.38 -10.21
N PRO A 116 1.88 -1.13 -9.55
CA PRO A 116 1.97 -0.44 -8.26
C PRO A 116 1.83 1.08 -8.42
N GLU A 117 1.14 1.71 -7.48
CA GLU A 117 1.03 3.17 -7.45
C GLU A 117 1.44 3.64 -6.05
N PHE A 118 2.40 4.55 -5.99
CA PHE A 118 3.06 4.95 -4.74
C PHE A 118 2.68 6.36 -4.33
N TYR A 119 2.49 6.54 -3.03
CA TYR A 119 2.28 7.87 -2.44
C TYR A 119 3.21 8.01 -1.23
N LEU A 120 4.05 9.04 -1.27
CA LEU A 120 4.86 9.43 -0.13
C LEU A 120 4.11 10.52 0.62
N VAL A 121 3.72 10.24 1.85
CA VAL A 121 2.92 11.15 2.69
C VAL A 121 3.80 11.63 3.84
N ASN A 122 3.82 12.94 4.09
CA ASN A 122 4.58 13.49 5.21
C ASN A 122 3.86 13.28 6.54
N GLY A 123 4.52 13.62 7.66
CA GLY A 123 3.97 13.42 8.99
C GLY A 123 2.67 14.18 9.28
N GLU A 124 2.31 15.13 8.43
CA GLU A 124 1.07 15.92 8.55
C GLU A 124 -0.07 15.34 7.70
N GLY A 125 0.16 14.23 7.00
CA GLY A 125 -0.84 13.62 6.14
C GLY A 125 -0.98 14.27 4.78
N VAL A 126 0.05 14.95 4.31
CA VAL A 126 0.07 15.62 3.01
C VAL A 126 0.97 14.87 2.05
N VAL A 127 0.49 14.65 0.82
CA VAL A 127 1.27 13.98 -0.21
C VAL A 127 2.47 14.83 -0.62
N ALA A 128 3.66 14.25 -0.54
CA ALA A 128 4.89 14.87 -0.99
C ALA A 128 5.27 14.41 -2.40
N VAL A 129 5.06 13.12 -2.70
CA VAL A 129 5.38 12.53 -4.00
C VAL A 129 4.32 11.50 -4.36
N SER A 130 3.97 11.41 -5.65
CA SER A 130 3.14 10.31 -6.16
C SER A 130 3.69 9.86 -7.51
N TYR A 131 3.68 8.53 -7.76
CA TYR A 131 4.05 7.98 -9.05
C TYR A 131 3.55 6.54 -9.19
N THR A 132 3.47 6.06 -10.44
CA THR A 132 2.76 4.83 -10.75
C THR A 132 3.61 3.56 -10.65
N HIS A 133 4.94 3.66 -10.75
CA HIS A 133 5.81 2.48 -10.59
C HIS A 133 7.24 2.91 -10.37
N LEU A 134 8.02 2.00 -9.79
CA LEU A 134 9.45 2.20 -9.59
C LEU A 134 10.21 1.84 -10.88
N THR A 135 11.06 2.71 -11.31
CA THR A 135 11.94 2.47 -12.45
C THR A 135 13.37 2.19 -12.00
#